data_e9361acfe37e36a12a14b65b32c6be0a
#
_entry.id   e9361acfe37e36a12a14b65b32c6be0a
#
_cell.length_a   1.000
_cell.length_b   1.000
_cell.length_c   1.000
_cell.angle_alpha   90.00
_cell.angle_beta   90.00
_cell.angle_gamma   90.00
#
_symmetry.space_group_name_H-M   'P 1'
#
loop_
_entity.id
_entity.type
_entity.pdbx_description
1 polymer ?
#
loop_
_entity_poly.entity_id
_entity_poly.type
_entity_poly.pdbx_seq_one_letter_code
_entity_poly.pdbx_strand_id
1 'polypeptide(L)'
;DVYKRQQLITTQRFQWIAGFDPMEAGLLVSALAAGALPSALLGGAYLHRMGLLPLIGGGLSVATVGVVLSASGLEAGLGRTVAGLALTGLGLGAAISVASSAIVGNAPARRAGMASSVEEVSYEFGGLLAVALLGSLLTALYASGMQLPAGAPEAARSSVAEALALARLDPATGPALVQAASAAFDRSYRIVMYVIAVVLGMGALGTAILLRKYGPGSFSYSHGSH
;
A
#
# COMPACT_ATOMS: atom_id res chain seq x y z
N ASP A 1 2.29 5.05 -4.46
CA ASP A 1 1.67 5.80 -3.35
C ASP A 1 0.64 5.05 -2.51
N VAL A 2 -0.02 4.01 -3.01
CA VAL A 2 -0.65 2.98 -2.17
C VAL A 2 0.38 2.39 -1.19
N TYR A 3 1.62 2.26 -1.62
CA TYR A 3 2.79 1.87 -0.84
C TYR A 3 3.09 2.82 0.34
N LYS A 4 3.20 4.13 0.11
CA LYS A 4 3.45 5.14 1.18
C LYS A 4 2.32 5.14 2.21
N ARG A 5 1.09 4.83 1.80
CA ARG A 5 -0.08 4.79 2.66
C ARG A 5 -0.18 3.55 3.52
N GLN A 6 -0.01 2.40 2.93
CA GLN A 6 0.05 1.15 3.70
C GLN A 6 1.14 1.27 4.77
N GLN A 7 2.29 1.84 4.40
CA GLN A 7 3.38 2.14 5.30
C GLN A 7 2.96 3.06 6.45
N LEU A 8 2.33 4.20 6.15
CA LEU A 8 1.90 5.18 7.15
C LEU A 8 0.86 4.61 8.12
N ILE A 9 -0.19 3.97 7.60
CA ILE A 9 -1.26 3.39 8.41
C ILE A 9 -0.74 2.24 9.28
N THR A 10 0.14 1.40 8.72
CA THR A 10 0.77 0.30 9.45
C THR A 10 1.68 0.84 10.57
N THR A 11 2.50 1.84 10.27
CA THR A 11 3.37 2.49 11.27
C THR A 11 2.56 3.10 12.41
N GLN A 12 1.49 3.83 12.11
CA GLN A 12 0.61 4.42 13.12
C GLN A 12 -0.01 3.35 14.02
N ARG A 13 -0.47 2.24 13.44
CA ARG A 13 -1.03 1.14 14.23
C ARG A 13 0.00 0.56 15.21
N PHE A 14 1.20 0.27 14.73
CA PHE A 14 2.23 -0.33 15.58
C PHE A 14 2.73 0.64 16.65
N GLN A 15 2.86 1.91 16.34
CA GLN A 15 3.26 2.93 17.33
C GLN A 15 2.17 3.21 18.36
N TRP A 16 0.91 3.35 17.96
CA TRP A 16 -0.15 3.81 18.85
C TRP A 16 -0.85 2.69 19.62
N ILE A 17 -1.02 1.52 19.00
CA ILE A 17 -1.81 0.43 19.57
C ILE A 17 -0.94 -0.69 20.11
N ALA A 18 0.10 -1.10 19.38
CA ALA A 18 1.00 -2.16 19.80
C ALA A 18 2.15 -1.69 20.72
N GLY A 19 2.28 -0.37 20.94
CA GLY A 19 3.30 0.19 21.81
C GLY A 19 4.72 0.10 21.26
N PHE A 20 4.87 -0.09 19.95
CA PHE A 20 6.19 -0.18 19.32
C PHE A 20 6.87 1.18 19.31
N ASP A 21 8.18 1.18 19.56
CA ASP A 21 9.03 2.33 19.35
C ASP A 21 9.02 2.72 17.86
N PRO A 22 9.12 4.01 17.51
CA PRO A 22 9.21 4.48 16.13
C PRO A 22 10.23 3.73 15.27
N MET A 23 11.34 3.31 15.89
CA MET A 23 12.39 2.52 15.24
C MET A 23 11.92 1.10 14.89
N GLU A 24 11.20 0.44 15.79
CA GLU A 24 10.65 -0.90 15.58
C GLU A 24 9.56 -0.88 14.51
N ALA A 25 8.70 0.13 14.54
CA ALA A 25 7.69 0.33 13.49
C ALA A 25 8.33 0.62 12.12
N GLY A 26 9.43 1.39 12.09
CA GLY A 26 10.23 1.63 10.89
C GLY A 26 10.88 0.36 10.33
N LEU A 27 11.43 -0.49 11.19
CA LEU A 27 11.98 -1.79 10.80
C LEU A 27 10.91 -2.72 10.20
N LEU A 28 9.72 -2.72 10.77
CA LEU A 28 8.59 -3.49 10.22
C LEU A 28 8.25 -3.06 8.80
N VAL A 29 8.20 -1.78 8.57
CA VAL A 29 7.91 -1.20 7.27
C VAL A 29 9.07 -1.38 6.30
N SER A 30 10.31 -1.50 6.78
CA SER A 30 11.47 -1.81 5.92
C SER A 30 11.35 -3.18 5.22
N ALA A 31 10.53 -4.10 5.77
CA ALA A 31 10.22 -5.36 5.10
C ALA A 31 9.58 -5.16 3.72
N LEU A 32 8.78 -4.11 3.56
CA LEU A 32 8.17 -3.72 2.30
C LEU A 32 9.24 -3.23 1.30
N ALA A 33 10.20 -2.42 1.76
CA ALA A 33 11.33 -1.99 0.94
C ALA A 33 12.26 -3.16 0.57
N ALA A 34 12.48 -4.09 1.50
CA ALA A 34 13.27 -5.30 1.28
C ALA A 34 12.67 -6.22 0.20
N GLY A 35 11.34 -6.26 0.11
CA GLY A 35 10.65 -6.94 -1.00
C GLY A 35 10.73 -6.17 -2.31
N ALA A 36 10.60 -4.84 -2.28
CA ALA A 36 10.53 -4.00 -3.46
C ALA A 36 11.87 -3.88 -4.21
N LEU A 37 12.99 -3.75 -3.49
CA LEU A 37 14.30 -3.52 -4.08
C LEU A 37 14.73 -4.64 -5.05
N PRO A 38 14.78 -5.93 -4.64
CA PRO A 38 15.19 -7.00 -5.54
C PRO A 38 14.24 -7.18 -6.71
N SER A 39 12.94 -7.05 -6.50
CA SER A 39 11.94 -7.21 -7.55
C SER A 39 11.95 -6.06 -8.56
N ALA A 40 12.24 -4.83 -8.14
CA ALA A 40 12.41 -3.70 -9.04
C ALA A 40 13.64 -3.89 -9.96
N LEU A 41 14.77 -4.35 -9.41
CA LEU A 41 15.98 -4.64 -10.17
C LEU A 41 15.76 -5.80 -11.16
N LEU A 42 15.15 -6.88 -10.70
CA LEU A 42 14.91 -8.07 -11.53
C LEU A 42 13.80 -7.82 -12.54
N GLY A 43 12.75 -7.06 -12.20
CA GLY A 43 11.63 -6.77 -13.08
C GLY A 43 12.06 -6.11 -14.38
N GLY A 44 12.92 -5.09 -14.30
CA GLY A 44 13.50 -4.45 -15.47
C GLY A 44 14.37 -5.40 -16.31
N ALA A 45 15.18 -6.22 -15.66
CA ALA A 45 16.06 -7.19 -16.35
C ALA A 45 15.30 -8.31 -17.07
N TYR A 46 14.18 -8.76 -16.49
CA TYR A 46 13.37 -9.84 -17.05
C TYR A 46 12.25 -9.38 -18.01
N LEU A 47 12.05 -8.08 -18.16
CA LEU A 47 11.02 -7.51 -19.03
C LEU A 47 11.05 -8.07 -20.46
N HIS A 48 12.25 -8.18 -21.05
CA HIS A 48 12.44 -8.69 -22.41
C HIS A 48 12.09 -10.18 -22.57
N ARG A 49 12.17 -10.96 -21.48
CA ARG A 49 11.91 -12.41 -21.52
C ARG A 49 10.46 -12.75 -21.20
N MET A 50 9.86 -12.04 -20.23
CA MET A 50 8.54 -12.38 -19.70
C MET A 50 7.41 -11.52 -20.29
N GLY A 51 7.75 -10.31 -20.80
CA GLY A 51 6.76 -9.36 -21.30
C GLY A 51 6.08 -8.56 -20.20
N LEU A 52 5.27 -7.57 -20.60
CA LEU A 52 4.58 -6.64 -19.67
C LEU A 52 3.51 -7.31 -18.83
N LEU A 53 2.68 -8.17 -19.45
CA LEU A 53 1.51 -8.76 -18.79
C LEU A 53 1.87 -9.57 -17.53
N PRO A 54 2.80 -10.56 -17.56
CA PRO A 54 3.11 -11.33 -16.37
C PRO A 54 3.85 -10.51 -15.30
N LEU A 55 4.62 -9.52 -15.68
CA LEU A 55 5.37 -8.70 -14.72
C LEU A 55 4.48 -7.64 -14.04
N ILE A 56 3.65 -6.91 -14.77
CA ILE A 56 2.75 -5.90 -14.19
C ILE A 56 1.54 -6.60 -13.56
N GLY A 57 0.84 -7.44 -14.31
CA GLY A 57 -0.36 -8.12 -13.81
C GLY A 57 -0.04 -9.14 -12.70
N GLY A 58 1.04 -9.90 -12.86
CA GLY A 58 1.55 -10.80 -11.83
C GLY A 58 2.05 -10.06 -10.61
N GLY A 59 2.79 -8.97 -10.78
CA GLY A 59 3.25 -8.11 -9.69
C GLY A 59 2.09 -7.54 -8.88
N LEU A 60 1.07 -6.98 -9.53
CA LEU A 60 -0.14 -6.49 -8.86
C LEU A 60 -0.91 -7.60 -8.13
N SER A 61 -0.96 -8.80 -8.72
CA SER A 61 -1.60 -9.96 -8.08
C SER A 61 -0.84 -10.39 -6.82
N VAL A 62 0.48 -10.46 -6.88
CA VAL A 62 1.34 -10.74 -5.73
C VAL A 62 1.18 -9.67 -4.65
N ALA A 63 1.15 -8.39 -5.04
CA ALA A 63 0.90 -7.29 -4.10
C ALA A 63 -0.48 -7.41 -3.43
N THR A 64 -1.52 -7.79 -4.18
CA THR A 64 -2.87 -8.02 -3.64
C THR A 64 -2.85 -9.11 -2.56
N VAL A 65 -2.20 -10.25 -2.83
CA VAL A 65 -2.04 -11.33 -1.84
C VAL A 65 -1.25 -10.85 -0.62
N GLY A 66 -0.19 -10.07 -0.84
CA GLY A 66 0.61 -9.49 0.23
C GLY A 66 -0.21 -8.58 1.15
N VAL A 67 -1.05 -7.71 0.60
CA VAL A 67 -1.95 -6.83 1.39
C VAL A 67 -2.95 -7.64 2.21
N VAL A 68 -3.59 -8.64 1.61
CA VAL A 68 -4.53 -9.53 2.32
C VAL A 68 -3.83 -10.31 3.44
N LEU A 69 -2.63 -10.81 3.17
CA LEU A 69 -1.82 -11.51 4.17
C LEU A 69 -1.44 -10.59 5.32
N SER A 70 -1.01 -9.36 5.03
CA SER A 70 -0.68 -8.34 6.03
C SER A 70 -1.90 -7.96 6.88
N ALA A 71 -3.08 -7.79 6.27
CA ALA A 71 -4.33 -7.52 6.99
C ALA A 71 -4.73 -8.67 7.93
N SER A 72 -4.53 -9.93 7.51
CA SER A 72 -4.81 -11.11 8.35
C SER A 72 -3.78 -11.31 9.46
N GLY A 73 -2.60 -10.71 9.34
CA GLY A 73 -1.54 -10.76 10.35
C GLY A 73 -1.89 -10.08 11.67
N LEU A 74 -2.91 -9.22 11.68
CA LEU A 74 -3.44 -8.59 12.90
C LEU A 74 -3.87 -9.61 13.97
N GLU A 75 -4.42 -10.73 13.54
CA GLU A 75 -4.89 -11.80 14.41
C GLU A 75 -3.88 -12.95 14.53
N ALA A 76 -3.07 -13.16 13.48
CA ALA A 76 -2.19 -14.32 13.36
C ALA A 76 -0.73 -14.07 13.75
N GLY A 77 -0.38 -12.82 14.10
CA GLY A 77 0.93 -12.44 14.61
C GLY A 77 1.84 -11.72 13.62
N LEU A 78 2.91 -11.14 14.21
CA LEU A 78 3.85 -10.23 13.55
C LEU A 78 4.51 -10.84 12.29
N GLY A 79 4.89 -12.11 12.33
CA GLY A 79 5.55 -12.76 11.21
C GLY A 79 4.71 -12.76 9.93
N ARG A 80 3.38 -12.93 10.05
CA ARG A 80 2.46 -12.88 8.91
C ARG A 80 2.34 -11.46 8.35
N THR A 81 2.32 -10.45 9.21
CA THR A 81 2.32 -9.03 8.79
C THR A 81 3.59 -8.69 8.02
N VAL A 82 4.76 -9.07 8.54
CA VAL A 82 6.07 -8.86 7.89
C VAL A 82 6.13 -9.56 6.54
N ALA A 83 5.72 -10.82 6.47
CA ALA A 83 5.68 -11.58 5.21
C ALA A 83 4.72 -10.92 4.19
N GLY A 84 3.55 -10.46 4.65
CA GLY A 84 2.59 -9.74 3.81
C GLY A 84 3.15 -8.43 3.27
N LEU A 85 3.84 -7.64 4.11
CA LEU A 85 4.51 -6.41 3.70
C LEU A 85 5.61 -6.67 2.67
N ALA A 86 6.48 -7.65 2.92
CA ALA A 86 7.54 -8.02 1.99
C ALA A 86 6.97 -8.49 0.64
N LEU A 87 5.91 -9.29 0.66
CA LEU A 87 5.23 -9.75 -0.55
C LEU A 87 4.56 -8.61 -1.32
N THR A 88 3.94 -7.66 -0.61
CA THR A 88 3.40 -6.43 -1.21
C THR A 88 4.50 -5.63 -1.91
N GLY A 89 5.63 -5.43 -1.22
CA GLY A 89 6.79 -4.74 -1.78
C GLY A 89 7.31 -5.43 -3.03
N LEU A 90 7.48 -6.74 -2.99
CA LEU A 90 7.93 -7.55 -4.13
C LEU A 90 7.01 -7.37 -5.35
N GLY A 91 5.70 -7.43 -5.16
CA GLY A 91 4.74 -7.25 -6.24
C GLY A 91 4.74 -5.85 -6.84
N LEU A 92 4.71 -4.83 -5.99
CA LEU A 92 4.69 -3.42 -6.42
C LEU A 92 6.02 -2.99 -7.03
N GLY A 93 7.15 -3.43 -6.46
CA GLY A 93 8.48 -3.12 -7.00
C GLY A 93 8.65 -3.61 -8.43
N ALA A 94 8.24 -4.84 -8.72
CA ALA A 94 8.25 -5.39 -10.08
C ALA A 94 7.31 -4.60 -11.02
N ALA A 95 6.06 -4.35 -10.60
CA ALA A 95 5.07 -3.68 -11.42
C ALA A 95 5.49 -2.25 -11.78
N ILE A 96 5.97 -1.47 -10.80
CA ILE A 96 6.40 -0.07 -10.99
C ILE A 96 7.62 0.01 -11.89
N SER A 97 8.66 -0.80 -11.63
CA SER A 97 9.90 -0.80 -12.43
C SER A 97 9.64 -1.12 -13.90
N VAL A 98 8.79 -2.11 -14.15
CA VAL A 98 8.42 -2.54 -15.50
C VAL A 98 7.55 -1.50 -16.20
N ALA A 99 6.58 -0.89 -15.49
CA ALA A 99 5.74 0.16 -16.04
C ALA A 99 6.56 1.39 -16.44
N SER A 100 7.47 1.85 -15.58
CA SER A 100 8.38 2.96 -15.86
C SER A 100 9.28 2.66 -17.06
N SER A 101 9.88 1.48 -17.10
CA SER A 101 10.72 1.05 -18.23
C SER A 101 9.94 1.00 -19.54
N ALA A 102 8.68 0.58 -19.51
CA ALA A 102 7.83 0.55 -20.69
C ALA A 102 7.43 1.95 -21.17
N ILE A 103 7.11 2.87 -20.27
CA ILE A 103 6.72 4.25 -20.60
C ILE A 103 7.89 4.98 -21.24
N VAL A 104 9.05 4.97 -20.58
CA VAL A 104 10.25 5.69 -21.06
C VAL A 104 10.84 5.02 -22.28
N GLY A 105 10.89 3.70 -22.31
CA GLY A 105 11.47 2.93 -23.43
C GLY A 105 10.68 3.04 -24.75
N ASN A 106 9.37 3.31 -24.69
CA ASN A 106 8.53 3.51 -25.88
C ASN A 106 8.45 5.00 -26.32
N ALA A 107 8.99 5.92 -25.54
CA ALA A 107 9.02 7.33 -25.90
C ALA A 107 10.13 7.61 -26.92
N PRO A 108 9.89 8.43 -27.97
CA PRO A 108 10.96 8.90 -28.85
C PRO A 108 12.07 9.58 -28.04
N ALA A 109 13.34 9.37 -28.36
CA ALA A 109 14.47 9.89 -27.60
C ALA A 109 14.37 11.40 -27.29
N ARG A 110 13.88 12.19 -28.25
CA ARG A 110 13.63 13.62 -28.07
C ARG A 110 12.54 13.97 -27.05
N ARG A 111 11.68 13.02 -26.67
CA ARG A 111 10.54 13.20 -25.76
C ARG A 111 10.63 12.34 -24.51
N ALA A 112 11.72 11.59 -24.32
CA ALA A 112 11.90 10.73 -23.15
C ALA A 112 11.80 11.50 -21.83
N GLY A 113 12.40 12.69 -21.74
CA GLY A 113 12.30 13.54 -20.56
C GLY A 113 10.86 14.00 -20.27
N MET A 114 10.08 14.31 -21.31
CA MET A 114 8.67 14.66 -21.14
C MET A 114 7.84 13.45 -20.69
N ALA A 115 8.13 12.26 -21.21
CA ALA A 115 7.45 11.04 -20.79
C ALA A 115 7.69 10.75 -19.30
N SER A 116 8.95 10.87 -18.84
CA SER A 116 9.31 10.72 -17.42
C SER A 116 8.63 11.77 -16.53
N SER A 117 8.55 13.02 -16.98
CA SER A 117 7.89 14.08 -16.21
C SER A 117 6.38 13.84 -16.09
N VAL A 118 5.70 13.38 -17.14
CA VAL A 118 4.28 13.04 -17.11
C VAL A 118 4.05 11.83 -16.22
N GLU A 119 4.92 10.82 -16.28
CA GLU A 119 4.88 9.66 -15.39
C GLU A 119 4.95 10.08 -13.92
N GLU A 120 5.95 10.89 -13.56
CA GLU A 120 6.16 11.35 -12.18
C GLU A 120 4.98 12.17 -11.66
N VAL A 121 4.48 13.12 -12.46
CA VAL A 121 3.30 13.93 -12.10
C VAL A 121 2.08 13.04 -11.89
N SER A 122 1.86 12.05 -12.77
CA SER A 122 0.73 11.11 -12.65
C SER A 122 0.85 10.24 -11.40
N TYR A 123 2.08 9.83 -11.07
CA TYR A 123 2.39 9.05 -9.89
C TYR A 123 2.12 9.84 -8.60
N GLU A 124 2.64 11.06 -8.51
CA GLU A 124 2.41 11.92 -7.34
C GLU A 124 0.94 12.32 -7.18
N PHE A 125 0.25 12.63 -8.29
CA PHE A 125 -1.17 12.95 -8.26
C PHE A 125 -2.02 11.76 -7.80
N GLY A 126 -1.75 10.57 -8.34
CA GLY A 126 -2.39 9.32 -7.88
C GLY A 126 -2.17 9.08 -6.38
N GLY A 127 -0.98 9.38 -5.91
CA GLY A 127 -0.62 9.30 -4.51
C GLY A 127 -1.39 10.25 -3.61
N LEU A 128 -1.47 11.50 -3.98
CA LEU A 128 -2.25 12.50 -3.25
C LEU A 128 -3.73 12.10 -3.15
N LEU A 129 -4.31 11.61 -4.24
CA LEU A 129 -5.68 11.10 -4.24
C LEU A 129 -5.86 9.89 -3.32
N ALA A 130 -4.96 8.90 -3.42
CA ALA A 130 -4.99 7.72 -2.55
C ALA A 130 -4.85 8.12 -1.07
N VAL A 131 -3.94 9.07 -0.79
CA VAL A 131 -3.76 9.64 0.55
C VAL A 131 -5.05 10.28 1.05
N ALA A 132 -5.69 11.12 0.28
CA ALA A 132 -6.91 11.81 0.67
C ALA A 132 -8.07 10.83 0.87
N LEU A 133 -8.32 9.94 -0.09
CA LEU A 133 -9.46 9.02 -0.06
C LEU A 133 -9.33 7.96 1.04
N LEU A 134 -8.18 7.27 1.11
CA LEU A 134 -7.99 6.20 2.10
C LEU A 134 -7.87 6.76 3.52
N GLY A 135 -7.29 7.96 3.68
CA GLY A 135 -7.23 8.61 4.98
C GLY A 135 -8.59 9.08 5.47
N SER A 136 -9.39 9.69 4.60
CA SER A 136 -10.76 10.08 4.91
C SER A 136 -11.62 8.86 5.24
N LEU A 137 -11.46 7.77 4.46
CA LEU A 137 -12.15 6.51 4.72
C LEU A 137 -11.76 5.93 6.08
N LEU A 138 -10.47 5.88 6.41
CA LEU A 138 -9.99 5.37 7.70
C LEU A 138 -10.59 6.17 8.86
N THR A 139 -10.55 7.51 8.77
CA THR A 139 -11.08 8.40 9.80
C THR A 139 -12.59 8.24 9.95
N ALA A 140 -13.34 8.17 8.84
CA ALA A 140 -14.79 7.99 8.87
C ALA A 140 -15.18 6.63 9.46
N LEU A 141 -14.48 5.55 9.09
CA LEU A 141 -14.70 4.22 9.64
C LEU A 141 -14.38 4.16 11.13
N TYR A 142 -13.28 4.80 11.56
CA TYR A 142 -12.92 4.89 12.97
C TYR A 142 -14.01 5.62 13.76
N ALA A 143 -14.39 6.83 13.33
CA ALA A 143 -15.40 7.64 14.01
C ALA A 143 -16.75 6.91 14.11
N SER A 144 -17.20 6.26 13.05
CA SER A 144 -18.46 5.50 13.02
C SER A 144 -18.40 4.18 13.80
N GLY A 145 -17.23 3.53 13.84
CA GLY A 145 -17.03 2.26 14.53
C GLY A 145 -16.67 2.38 16.01
N MET A 146 -16.34 3.59 16.48
CA MET A 146 -15.93 3.84 17.86
C MET A 146 -17.13 3.74 18.82
N GLN A 147 -17.12 2.73 19.67
CA GLN A 147 -18.08 2.57 20.76
C GLN A 147 -17.52 3.24 22.02
N LEU A 148 -18.06 4.43 22.35
CA LEU A 148 -17.61 5.18 23.52
C LEU A 148 -18.03 4.47 24.80
N PRO A 149 -17.10 4.21 25.73
CA PRO A 149 -17.44 3.80 27.09
C PRO A 149 -18.29 4.87 27.80
N ALA A 150 -19.11 4.45 28.75
CA ALA A 150 -19.92 5.37 29.55
C ALA A 150 -19.03 6.41 30.26
N GLY A 151 -19.33 7.68 30.07
CA GLY A 151 -18.58 8.80 30.64
C GLY A 151 -17.39 9.27 29.81
N ALA A 152 -17.03 8.58 28.71
CA ALA A 152 -15.94 9.01 27.84
C ALA A 152 -16.35 10.24 26.98
N PRO A 153 -15.42 11.22 26.79
CA PRO A 153 -15.69 12.39 25.98
C PRO A 153 -15.91 12.03 24.48
N GLU A 154 -16.89 12.70 23.85
CA GLU A 154 -17.16 12.55 22.41
C GLU A 154 -15.93 12.86 21.52
N ALA A 155 -15.03 13.72 21.99
CA ALA A 155 -13.78 14.04 21.30
C ALA A 155 -12.92 12.80 20.96
N ALA A 156 -13.03 11.72 21.72
CA ALA A 156 -12.33 10.46 21.46
C ALA A 156 -12.71 9.81 20.12
N ARG A 157 -13.85 10.19 19.51
CA ARG A 157 -14.25 9.73 18.17
C ARG A 157 -13.47 10.40 17.04
N SER A 158 -12.79 11.52 17.30
CA SER A 158 -12.10 12.28 16.26
C SER A 158 -10.88 11.55 15.73
N SER A 159 -10.10 10.91 16.61
CA SER A 159 -8.92 10.14 16.23
C SER A 159 -8.45 9.22 17.36
N VAL A 160 -7.66 8.20 16.99
CA VAL A 160 -6.99 7.32 17.96
C VAL A 160 -6.07 8.12 18.89
N ALA A 161 -5.33 9.08 18.35
CA ALA A 161 -4.41 9.91 19.13
C ALA A 161 -5.16 10.69 20.21
N GLU A 162 -6.30 11.27 19.88
CA GLU A 162 -7.15 11.99 20.83
C GLU A 162 -7.72 11.04 21.90
N ALA A 163 -8.22 9.87 21.48
CA ALA A 163 -8.71 8.86 22.42
C ALA A 163 -7.63 8.42 23.42
N LEU A 164 -6.39 8.18 22.96
CA LEU A 164 -5.28 7.80 23.81
C LEU A 164 -4.82 8.96 24.74
N ALA A 165 -4.88 10.21 24.26
CA ALA A 165 -4.59 11.38 25.08
C ALA A 165 -5.61 11.53 26.22
N LEU A 166 -6.90 11.41 25.91
CA LEU A 166 -8.00 11.46 26.88
C LEU A 166 -7.93 10.30 27.88
N ALA A 167 -7.55 9.09 27.43
CA ALA A 167 -7.42 7.93 28.28
C ALA A 167 -6.34 8.09 29.37
N ARG A 168 -5.32 8.91 29.11
CA ARG A 168 -4.26 9.21 30.09
C ARG A 168 -4.72 10.19 31.18
N LEU A 169 -5.74 10.96 30.92
CA LEU A 169 -6.26 11.99 31.85
C LEU A 169 -7.23 11.42 32.88
N ASP A 170 -7.90 10.31 32.56
CA ASP A 170 -8.86 9.67 33.44
C ASP A 170 -8.55 8.18 33.66
N PRO A 171 -7.93 7.82 34.79
CA PRO A 171 -7.60 6.43 35.10
C PRO A 171 -8.82 5.50 35.23
N ALA A 172 -10.01 6.04 35.48
CA ALA A 172 -11.22 5.23 35.67
C ALA A 172 -11.79 4.74 34.34
N THR A 173 -11.85 5.60 33.33
CA THR A 173 -12.40 5.26 32.00
C THR A 173 -11.28 4.95 30.97
N GLY A 174 -10.05 5.33 31.27
CA GLY A 174 -8.89 5.22 30.39
C GLY A 174 -8.67 3.83 29.79
N PRO A 175 -8.60 2.74 30.56
CA PRO A 175 -8.39 1.40 30.03
C PRO A 175 -9.49 0.95 29.06
N ALA A 176 -10.76 1.23 29.37
CA ALA A 176 -11.89 0.93 28.52
C ALA A 176 -11.86 1.75 27.21
N LEU A 177 -11.44 3.02 27.31
CA LEU A 177 -11.31 3.91 26.16
C LEU A 177 -10.17 3.47 25.22
N VAL A 178 -9.02 3.05 25.76
CA VAL A 178 -7.91 2.48 24.96
C VAL A 178 -8.38 1.23 24.22
N GLN A 179 -9.08 0.33 24.92
CA GLN A 179 -9.57 -0.90 24.30
C GLN A 179 -10.58 -0.61 23.17
N ALA A 180 -11.53 0.29 23.40
CA ALA A 180 -12.51 0.69 22.40
C ALA A 180 -11.87 1.35 21.18
N ALA A 181 -10.92 2.27 21.41
CA ALA A 181 -10.16 2.94 20.33
C ALA A 181 -9.33 1.96 19.51
N SER A 182 -8.64 1.03 20.16
CA SER A 182 -7.84 0.00 19.48
C SER A 182 -8.71 -0.91 18.64
N ALA A 183 -9.84 -1.39 19.16
CA ALA A 183 -10.77 -2.23 18.43
C ALA A 183 -11.39 -1.52 17.21
N ALA A 184 -11.80 -0.25 17.38
CA ALA A 184 -12.32 0.57 16.30
C ALA A 184 -11.26 0.80 15.20
N PHE A 185 -10.02 1.09 15.58
CA PHE A 185 -8.93 1.29 14.64
C PHE A 185 -8.57 0.00 13.89
N ASP A 186 -8.43 -1.12 14.57
CA ASP A 186 -8.10 -2.41 13.95
C ASP A 186 -9.16 -2.84 12.94
N ARG A 187 -10.43 -2.60 13.24
CA ARG A 187 -11.53 -2.85 12.30
C ARG A 187 -11.44 -1.95 11.08
N SER A 188 -11.22 -0.65 11.28
CA SER A 188 -11.10 0.34 10.21
C SER A 188 -9.88 0.09 9.33
N TYR A 189 -8.75 -0.22 9.94
CA TYR A 189 -7.51 -0.63 9.26
C TYR A 189 -7.75 -1.83 8.34
N ARG A 190 -8.40 -2.87 8.85
CA ARG A 190 -8.71 -4.09 8.09
C ARG A 190 -9.58 -3.80 6.87
N ILE A 191 -10.63 -2.98 7.05
CA ILE A 191 -11.50 -2.57 5.93
C ILE A 191 -10.69 -1.81 4.86
N VAL A 192 -9.87 -0.84 5.28
CA VAL A 192 -9.04 -0.06 4.35
C VAL A 192 -8.04 -0.96 3.61
N MET A 193 -7.43 -1.94 4.29
CA MET A 193 -6.54 -2.91 3.64
C MET A 193 -7.27 -3.77 2.60
N TYR A 194 -8.49 -4.20 2.87
CA TYR A 194 -9.29 -4.92 1.87
C TYR A 194 -9.70 -4.03 0.69
N VAL A 195 -10.00 -2.75 0.92
CA VAL A 195 -10.23 -1.79 -0.16
C VAL A 195 -8.99 -1.66 -1.05
N ILE A 196 -7.81 -1.52 -0.45
CA ILE A 196 -6.53 -1.50 -1.19
C ILE A 196 -6.35 -2.80 -1.98
N ALA A 197 -6.61 -3.96 -1.39
CA ALA A 197 -6.49 -5.25 -2.07
C ALA A 197 -7.44 -5.35 -3.27
N VAL A 198 -8.69 -4.87 -3.13
CA VAL A 198 -9.66 -4.83 -4.23
C VAL A 198 -9.19 -3.92 -5.36
N VAL A 199 -8.68 -2.73 -5.05
CA VAL A 199 -8.14 -1.78 -6.05
C VAL A 199 -6.96 -2.38 -6.80
N LEU A 200 -6.01 -3.00 -6.08
CA LEU A 200 -4.87 -3.69 -6.70
C LEU A 200 -5.31 -4.90 -7.55
N GLY A 201 -6.28 -5.67 -7.07
CA GLY A 201 -6.86 -6.80 -7.80
C GLY A 201 -7.57 -6.36 -9.08
N MET A 202 -8.32 -5.26 -9.03
CA MET A 202 -8.91 -4.65 -10.23
C MET A 202 -7.84 -4.15 -11.20
N GLY A 203 -6.76 -3.57 -10.69
CA GLY A 203 -5.60 -3.18 -11.50
C GLY A 203 -4.95 -4.38 -12.18
N ALA A 204 -4.75 -5.49 -11.47
CA ALA A 204 -4.23 -6.73 -12.02
C ALA A 204 -5.14 -7.30 -13.13
N LEU A 205 -6.45 -7.33 -12.88
CA LEU A 205 -7.45 -7.81 -13.85
C LEU A 205 -7.51 -6.90 -15.07
N GLY A 206 -7.54 -5.57 -14.86
CA GLY A 206 -7.51 -4.58 -15.95
C GLY A 206 -6.27 -4.75 -16.83
N THR A 207 -5.10 -4.92 -16.19
CA THR A 207 -3.84 -5.21 -16.91
C THR A 207 -3.95 -6.51 -17.70
N ALA A 208 -4.50 -7.57 -17.12
CA ALA A 208 -4.69 -8.84 -17.80
C ALA A 208 -5.58 -8.72 -19.02
N ILE A 209 -6.65 -7.93 -18.94
CA ILE A 209 -7.58 -7.72 -20.06
C ILE A 209 -6.94 -6.86 -21.15
N LEU A 210 -6.30 -5.75 -20.78
CA LEU A 210 -5.74 -4.78 -21.73
C LEU A 210 -4.50 -5.32 -22.44
N LEU A 211 -3.60 -5.98 -21.70
CA LEU A 211 -2.33 -6.47 -22.23
C LEU A 211 -2.41 -7.91 -22.78
N ARG A 212 -3.56 -8.55 -22.71
CA ARG A 212 -3.76 -9.92 -23.24
C ARG A 212 -3.35 -10.07 -24.71
N LYS A 213 -3.40 -8.98 -25.48
CA LYS A 213 -3.04 -8.95 -26.91
C LYS A 213 -1.52 -8.76 -27.14
N TYR A 214 -0.76 -8.38 -26.11
CA TYR A 214 0.68 -8.10 -26.18
C TYR A 214 1.46 -9.27 -25.56
N GLY A 215 1.73 -10.30 -26.38
CA GLY A 215 2.50 -11.48 -25.97
C GLY A 215 4.00 -11.22 -25.79
N PRO A 216 4.76 -12.20 -25.27
CA PRO A 216 6.23 -12.12 -25.21
C PRO A 216 6.81 -11.85 -26.61
N GLY A 217 7.67 -10.83 -26.74
CA GLY A 217 8.30 -10.47 -28.01
C GLY A 217 7.54 -9.45 -28.87
N SER A 218 6.40 -8.91 -28.44
CA SER A 218 5.66 -7.86 -29.17
C SER A 218 6.37 -6.50 -29.19
N PHE A 219 7.42 -6.30 -28.40
CA PHE A 219 8.33 -5.16 -28.49
C PHE A 219 9.50 -5.46 -29.41
N SER A 220 9.25 -5.56 -30.70
CA SER A 220 10.31 -5.44 -31.69
C SER A 220 10.73 -3.98 -31.74
N TYR A 221 11.97 -3.67 -31.32
CA TYR A 221 12.61 -2.43 -31.74
C TYR A 221 12.59 -2.45 -33.27
N SER A 222 11.74 -1.66 -33.89
CA SER A 222 11.93 -1.31 -35.29
C SER A 222 13.19 -0.44 -35.34
N HIS A 223 14.34 -1.04 -35.52
CA HIS A 223 15.49 -0.33 -36.05
C HIS A 223 15.03 0.23 -37.41
N GLY A 224 14.54 1.46 -37.41
CA GLY A 224 14.38 2.25 -38.59
C GLY A 224 15.76 2.45 -39.19
N SER A 225 16.10 1.63 -40.18
CA SER A 225 17.09 1.95 -41.19
C SER A 225 16.64 3.22 -41.91
N HIS A 226 17.24 4.36 -41.59
CA HIS A 226 17.58 5.43 -42.54
C HIS A 226 18.53 6.39 -41.86
#